data_3e85d3d04d8d817cea7133e9592b0296
#
_entry.id   3e85d3d04d8d817cea7133e9592b0296
#
_cell.length_a   1.000
_cell.length_b   1.000
_cell.length_c   1.000
_cell.angle_alpha   90.00
_cell.angle_beta   90.00
_cell.angle_gamma   90.00
#
_symmetry.space_group_name_H-M   'P 1'
#
loop_
_entity.id
_entity.type
_entity.pdbx_description
1 polymer ?
#
loop_
_entity_poly.entity_id
_entity_poly.type
_entity_poly.pdbx_seq_one_letter_code
_entity_poly.pdbx_strand_id
1 'polypeptide(L)'
;TTTARISQGSISASALRAWGVGRGVVIVRAASGMGARFAVAETDGLPMLVPKPAAADAWFLAETNRIDYLIVASRELAPAAQELADYRAGQGLRVGVAVFEDVCDLMAGGQRTPEAIPELLAYAAGVWTEAPWMLVLAGNGNYDYFGTLGAEVNHLPPLLVQTAEGLFAADERLADAGGDELPDVAVGRLPALTAADLAAMIAKIKAYEAGFGQSWQ
;
A
#
# COMPACT_ATOMS: atom_id res chain seq x y z
N THR A 1 -7.40 -13.31 -33.72
CA THR A 1 -8.02 -12.59 -32.57
C THR A 1 -9.17 -13.44 -32.07
N THR A 2 -8.92 -14.27 -31.06
CA THR A 2 -9.96 -15.10 -30.45
C THR A 2 -10.45 -14.41 -29.20
N THR A 3 -11.68 -13.91 -29.26
CA THR A 3 -12.32 -13.25 -28.12
C THR A 3 -12.84 -14.34 -27.18
N ALA A 4 -12.28 -14.43 -25.97
CA ALA A 4 -12.83 -15.29 -24.94
C ALA A 4 -14.15 -14.72 -24.43
N ARG A 5 -15.25 -15.46 -24.55
CA ARG A 5 -16.54 -15.10 -23.96
C ARG A 5 -16.55 -15.53 -22.50
N ILE A 6 -16.65 -14.57 -21.60
CA ILE A 6 -16.92 -14.84 -20.19
C ILE A 6 -18.43 -15.04 -20.05
N SER A 7 -18.86 -16.30 -19.77
CA SER A 7 -20.23 -16.56 -19.37
C SER A 7 -20.33 -16.57 -17.85
N GLN A 8 -21.22 -15.77 -17.27
CA GLN A 8 -21.57 -15.88 -15.86
C GLN A 8 -22.39 -17.14 -15.65
N GLY A 9 -21.80 -18.13 -14.98
CA GLY A 9 -22.47 -19.36 -14.58
C GLY A 9 -21.85 -19.91 -13.31
N SER A 10 -22.64 -20.40 -12.38
CA SER A 10 -22.17 -21.12 -11.20
C SER A 10 -21.73 -22.54 -11.60
N ILE A 11 -20.44 -22.83 -11.48
CA ILE A 11 -19.90 -24.17 -11.72
C ILE A 11 -19.64 -24.81 -10.36
N SER A 12 -20.19 -26.02 -10.14
CA SER A 12 -19.93 -26.78 -8.92
C SER A 12 -18.50 -27.34 -8.91
N ALA A 13 -17.91 -27.48 -7.73
CA ALA A 13 -16.54 -28.00 -7.57
C ALA A 13 -16.34 -29.40 -8.13
N SER A 14 -17.42 -30.18 -8.32
CA SER A 14 -17.42 -31.48 -8.94
C SER A 14 -17.29 -31.42 -10.48
N ALA A 15 -17.74 -30.36 -11.12
CA ALA A 15 -17.62 -30.18 -12.57
C ALA A 15 -16.19 -29.86 -13.01
N LEU A 16 -15.37 -29.27 -12.11
CA LEU A 16 -13.96 -28.94 -12.37
C LEU A 16 -13.06 -30.19 -12.51
N ARG A 17 -13.46 -31.35 -12.02
CA ARG A 17 -12.73 -32.62 -12.16
C ARG A 17 -12.96 -33.34 -13.49
N ALA A 18 -13.97 -32.96 -14.25
CA ALA A 18 -14.41 -33.67 -15.45
C ALA A 18 -13.79 -33.13 -16.75
N TRP A 19 -13.08 -32.02 -16.71
CA TRP A 19 -12.42 -31.48 -17.90
C TRP A 19 -10.96 -31.95 -17.94
N GLY A 20 -10.77 -33.11 -18.56
CA GLY A 20 -9.46 -33.56 -19.02
C GLY A 20 -9.02 -32.69 -20.19
N VAL A 21 -8.11 -31.79 -19.93
CA VAL A 21 -7.65 -30.83 -20.92
C VAL A 21 -6.34 -31.31 -21.53
N GLY A 22 -6.41 -31.59 -22.81
CA GLY A 22 -5.22 -31.47 -23.64
C GLY A 22 -4.90 -29.99 -23.84
N ARG A 23 -3.69 -29.58 -23.45
CA ARG A 23 -3.08 -28.25 -23.56
C ARG A 23 -3.65 -27.15 -22.65
N GLY A 24 -2.99 -26.99 -21.51
CA GLY A 24 -2.65 -25.70 -20.93
C GLY A 24 -3.76 -24.75 -20.50
N VAL A 25 -4.78 -25.19 -19.72
CA VAL A 25 -5.73 -24.28 -19.08
C VAL A 25 -5.42 -24.19 -17.59
N VAL A 26 -5.08 -23.00 -17.08
CA VAL A 26 -4.97 -22.75 -15.65
C VAL A 26 -6.28 -22.17 -15.14
N ILE A 27 -6.90 -22.83 -14.17
CA ILE A 27 -8.08 -22.33 -13.48
C ILE A 27 -7.64 -21.84 -12.11
N VAL A 28 -7.68 -20.53 -11.90
CA VAL A 28 -7.41 -19.92 -10.60
C VAL A 28 -8.74 -19.77 -9.86
N ARG A 29 -8.87 -20.40 -8.70
CA ARG A 29 -10.00 -20.25 -7.79
C ARG A 29 -9.61 -19.27 -6.69
N ALA A 30 -10.20 -18.10 -6.68
CA ALA A 30 -10.19 -17.23 -5.51
C ALA A 30 -11.44 -17.54 -4.67
N ALA A 31 -11.27 -18.00 -3.45
CA ALA A 31 -12.36 -18.17 -2.51
C ALA A 31 -12.55 -16.85 -1.76
N SER A 32 -13.59 -16.11 -2.08
CA SER A 32 -14.11 -15.06 -1.20
C SER A 32 -15.51 -15.46 -0.74
N GLY A 33 -15.91 -15.07 0.45
CA GLY A 33 -17.13 -15.52 1.13
C GLY A 33 -18.48 -15.25 0.43
N MET A 34 -18.47 -14.62 -0.76
CA MET A 34 -19.68 -14.31 -1.55
C MET A 34 -19.52 -14.62 -3.04
N GLY A 35 -19.07 -15.82 -3.37
CA GLY A 35 -18.99 -16.30 -4.74
C GLY A 35 -17.55 -16.58 -5.19
N ALA A 36 -17.36 -17.68 -5.92
CA ALA A 36 -16.07 -18.02 -6.50
C ALA A 36 -15.89 -17.26 -7.83
N ARG A 37 -14.79 -16.53 -7.96
CA ARG A 37 -14.36 -15.96 -9.25
C ARG A 37 -13.40 -16.93 -9.93
N PHE A 38 -13.60 -17.17 -11.21
CA PHE A 38 -12.72 -18.00 -12.02
C PHE A 38 -12.12 -17.20 -13.14
N ALA A 39 -10.81 -17.31 -13.31
CA ALA A 39 -10.13 -16.84 -14.52
C ALA A 39 -9.67 -18.06 -15.31
N VAL A 40 -9.94 -18.10 -16.60
CA VAL A 40 -9.49 -19.14 -17.51
C VAL A 40 -8.59 -18.47 -18.55
N ALA A 41 -7.36 -18.94 -18.68
CA ALA A 41 -6.44 -18.47 -19.69
C ALA A 41 -5.70 -19.64 -20.33
N GLU A 42 -5.32 -19.50 -21.60
CA GLU A 42 -4.43 -20.45 -22.27
C GLU A 42 -3.00 -20.26 -21.74
N THR A 43 -2.32 -21.36 -21.40
CA THR A 43 -0.96 -21.30 -20.82
C THR A 43 0.08 -20.74 -21.78
N ASP A 44 -0.11 -20.86 -23.07
CA ASP A 44 0.86 -20.44 -24.09
C ASP A 44 0.92 -18.90 -24.28
N GLY A 45 -0.05 -18.18 -23.72
CA GLY A 45 -0.13 -16.70 -23.76
C GLY A 45 0.03 -16.03 -22.41
N LEU A 46 0.19 -16.79 -21.32
CA LEU A 46 0.37 -16.19 -19.99
C LEU A 46 1.83 -15.78 -19.79
N PRO A 47 2.09 -14.54 -19.33
CA PRO A 47 3.43 -14.20 -18.87
C PRO A 47 3.80 -15.14 -17.73
N MET A 48 5.00 -15.73 -17.82
CA MET A 48 5.53 -16.59 -16.77
C MET A 48 5.79 -15.71 -15.56
N LEU A 49 4.96 -15.84 -14.53
CA LEU A 49 5.19 -15.16 -13.27
C LEU A 49 6.35 -15.86 -12.55
N VAL A 50 7.47 -15.17 -12.44
CA VAL A 50 8.57 -15.59 -11.58
C VAL A 50 8.21 -15.18 -10.15
N PRO A 51 8.04 -16.15 -9.22
CA PRO A 51 7.78 -15.81 -7.83
C PRO A 51 8.91 -14.94 -7.30
N LYS A 52 8.57 -13.76 -6.78
CA LYS A 52 9.51 -12.91 -6.07
C LYS A 52 9.53 -13.37 -4.62
N PRO A 53 10.70 -13.58 -4.01
CA PRO A 53 10.76 -13.86 -2.58
C PRO A 53 10.10 -12.72 -1.81
N ALA A 54 9.28 -13.06 -0.80
CA ALA A 54 8.80 -12.06 0.13
C ALA A 54 9.97 -11.35 0.83
N ALA A 55 9.79 -10.10 1.21
CA ALA A 55 10.81 -9.34 1.90
C ALA A 55 11.27 -10.08 3.16
N ALA A 56 12.60 -10.28 3.29
CA ALA A 56 13.17 -11.03 4.41
C ALA A 56 13.02 -10.28 5.76
N ASP A 57 12.88 -8.95 5.73
CA ASP A 57 12.87 -8.08 6.92
C ASP A 57 11.52 -7.36 7.09
N ALA A 58 10.45 -8.12 7.18
CA ALA A 58 9.14 -7.57 7.53
C ALA A 58 9.03 -7.31 9.04
N TRP A 59 9.83 -6.38 9.55
CA TRP A 59 9.84 -5.99 10.96
C TRP A 59 8.44 -5.68 11.49
N PHE A 60 7.55 -5.16 10.62
CA PHE A 60 6.19 -4.79 10.97
C PHE A 60 5.26 -6.00 11.21
N LEU A 61 5.72 -7.22 10.98
CA LEU A 61 4.98 -8.43 11.37
C LEU A 61 5.18 -8.83 12.85
N ALA A 62 6.14 -8.22 13.55
CA ALA A 62 6.45 -8.58 14.93
C ALA A 62 5.35 -8.09 15.89
N GLU A 63 4.78 -9.00 16.67
CA GLU A 63 3.74 -8.71 17.68
C GLU A 63 4.23 -7.76 18.79
N THR A 64 5.55 -7.76 19.04
CA THR A 64 6.18 -6.93 20.06
C THR A 64 6.36 -5.46 19.67
N ASN A 65 5.96 -5.08 18.47
CA ASN A 65 6.08 -3.72 17.99
C ASN A 65 5.34 -2.71 18.89
N ARG A 66 6.00 -1.59 19.08
CA ARG A 66 5.48 -0.40 19.78
C ARG A 66 5.89 0.81 18.97
N ILE A 67 5.00 1.33 18.17
CA ILE A 67 5.27 2.43 17.23
C ILE A 67 4.25 3.53 17.46
N ASP A 68 4.75 4.76 17.64
CA ASP A 68 3.91 5.96 17.75
C ASP A 68 3.71 6.62 16.39
N TYR A 69 4.78 6.61 15.58
CA TYR A 69 4.89 7.34 14.33
C TYR A 69 5.34 6.38 13.22
N LEU A 70 4.41 6.04 12.33
CA LEU A 70 4.69 5.16 11.21
C LEU A 70 4.93 5.99 9.94
N ILE A 71 6.04 5.74 9.27
CA ILE A 71 6.34 6.31 7.96
C ILE A 71 6.21 5.18 6.93
N VAL A 72 5.38 5.38 5.92
CA VAL A 72 5.34 4.50 4.74
C VAL A 72 6.01 5.24 3.59
N ALA A 73 7.03 4.64 3.00
CA ALA A 73 7.79 5.22 1.90
C ALA A 73 8.05 4.16 0.82
N SER A 74 8.14 4.58 -0.46
CA SER A 74 8.62 3.66 -1.49
C SER A 74 10.05 3.21 -1.17
N ARG A 75 10.46 2.08 -1.73
CA ARG A 75 11.83 1.55 -1.56
C ARG A 75 12.91 2.57 -1.94
N GLU A 76 12.63 3.39 -2.95
CA GLU A 76 13.53 4.45 -3.39
C GLU A 76 13.66 5.58 -2.36
N LEU A 77 12.57 5.96 -1.72
CA LEU A 77 12.50 7.09 -0.77
C LEU A 77 12.75 6.67 0.68
N ALA A 78 12.66 5.38 1.02
CA ALA A 78 12.84 4.91 2.40
C ALA A 78 14.17 5.33 3.05
N PRO A 79 15.32 5.31 2.35
CA PRO A 79 16.57 5.82 2.94
C PRO A 79 16.52 7.30 3.31
N ALA A 80 15.85 8.13 2.51
CA ALA A 80 15.68 9.56 2.83
C ALA A 80 14.63 9.77 3.94
N ALA A 81 13.60 8.93 3.99
CA ALA A 81 12.58 8.96 5.05
C ALA A 81 13.16 8.63 6.43
N GLN A 82 14.27 7.89 6.50
CA GLN A 82 14.97 7.60 7.74
C GLN A 82 15.44 8.88 8.46
N GLU A 83 15.77 9.93 7.71
CA GLU A 83 16.14 11.23 8.33
C GLU A 83 15.00 11.85 9.15
N LEU A 84 13.75 11.69 8.68
CA LEU A 84 12.59 12.12 9.46
C LEU A 84 12.36 11.19 10.66
N ALA A 85 12.54 9.90 10.46
CA ALA A 85 12.41 8.93 11.54
C ALA A 85 13.40 9.21 12.67
N ASP A 86 14.66 9.46 12.36
CA ASP A 86 15.71 9.78 13.34
C ASP A 86 15.39 11.10 14.07
N TYR A 87 14.90 12.09 13.35
CA TYR A 87 14.49 13.36 13.93
C TYR A 87 13.34 13.20 14.93
N ARG A 88 12.29 12.44 14.56
CA ARG A 88 11.15 12.15 15.45
C ARG A 88 11.55 11.28 16.63
N ALA A 89 12.43 10.31 16.42
CA ALA A 89 12.99 9.51 17.51
C ALA A 89 13.78 10.36 18.52
N GLY A 90 14.53 11.35 18.03
CA GLY A 90 15.20 12.34 18.88
C GLY A 90 14.25 13.19 19.72
N GLN A 91 12.97 13.27 19.34
CA GLN A 91 11.90 13.95 20.10
C GLN A 91 11.19 12.99 21.08
N GLY A 92 11.61 11.73 21.18
CA GLY A 92 11.06 10.73 22.10
C GLY A 92 9.95 9.86 21.54
N LEU A 93 9.66 9.92 20.23
CA LEU A 93 8.70 9.05 19.58
C LEU A 93 9.34 7.72 19.17
N ARG A 94 8.58 6.64 19.23
CA ARG A 94 8.97 5.35 18.65
C ARG A 94 8.55 5.35 17.19
N VAL A 95 9.51 5.28 16.29
CA VAL A 95 9.28 5.47 14.86
C VAL A 95 9.59 4.19 14.08
N GLY A 96 8.76 3.86 13.12
CA GLY A 96 8.99 2.79 12.16
C GLY A 96 8.92 3.34 10.73
N VAL A 97 9.83 2.85 9.87
CA VAL A 97 9.78 3.11 8.42
C VAL A 97 9.42 1.81 7.71
N ALA A 98 8.25 1.76 7.10
CA ALA A 98 7.79 0.62 6.31
C ALA A 98 7.97 0.92 4.82
N VAL A 99 8.59 -0.03 4.12
CA VAL A 99 8.74 0.05 2.66
C VAL A 99 7.43 -0.37 2.01
N PHE A 100 6.84 0.51 1.22
CA PHE A 100 5.51 0.31 0.62
C PHE A 100 5.41 -0.97 -0.21
N GLU A 101 6.45 -1.30 -0.97
CA GLU A 101 6.50 -2.54 -1.77
C GLU A 101 6.47 -3.78 -0.88
N ASP A 102 7.13 -3.75 0.28
CA ASP A 102 7.11 -4.88 1.23
C ASP A 102 5.75 -4.97 1.95
N VAL A 103 5.12 -3.82 2.21
CA VAL A 103 3.74 -3.77 2.72
C VAL A 103 2.78 -4.39 1.70
N CYS A 104 2.90 -4.02 0.42
CA CYS A 104 2.09 -4.62 -0.65
C CYS A 104 2.31 -6.12 -0.79
N ASP A 105 3.56 -6.58 -0.70
CA ASP A 105 3.90 -8.01 -0.80
C ASP A 105 3.20 -8.83 0.31
N LEU A 106 3.09 -8.29 1.51
CA LEU A 106 2.59 -9.00 2.69
C LEU A 106 1.11 -8.75 3.00
N MET A 107 0.62 -7.54 2.78
CA MET A 107 -0.75 -7.16 3.12
C MET A 107 -1.71 -7.25 1.93
N ALA A 108 -1.19 -7.16 0.69
CA ALA A 108 -1.99 -7.16 -0.53
C ALA A 108 -1.63 -8.29 -1.51
N GLY A 109 -0.94 -9.34 -1.04
CA GLY A 109 -0.59 -10.50 -1.89
C GLY A 109 0.32 -10.13 -3.07
N GLY A 110 1.18 -9.14 -2.92
CA GLY A 110 2.12 -8.67 -3.93
C GLY A 110 1.51 -7.70 -4.95
N GLN A 111 0.25 -7.31 -4.79
CA GLN A 111 -0.36 -6.29 -5.63
C GLN A 111 0.04 -4.91 -5.13
N ARG A 112 0.58 -4.08 -6.04
CA ARG A 112 0.92 -2.70 -5.72
C ARG A 112 -0.35 -1.85 -5.70
N THR A 113 -0.94 -1.72 -4.54
CA THR A 113 -2.24 -1.09 -4.32
C THR A 113 -2.24 -0.24 -3.05
N PRO A 114 -2.92 0.92 -3.03
CA PRO A 114 -2.98 1.77 -1.83
C PRO A 114 -3.66 1.10 -0.64
N GLU A 115 -4.58 0.17 -0.87
CA GLU A 115 -5.30 -0.56 0.17
C GLU A 115 -4.39 -1.39 1.08
N ALA A 116 -3.15 -1.66 0.67
CA ALA A 116 -2.16 -2.32 1.51
C ALA A 116 -1.82 -1.53 2.79
N ILE A 117 -2.02 -0.20 2.78
CA ILE A 117 -1.71 0.68 3.93
C ILE A 117 -2.76 0.52 5.05
N PRO A 118 -4.06 0.68 4.81
CA PRO A 118 -5.06 0.42 5.85
C PRO A 118 -5.03 -1.03 6.35
N GLU A 119 -4.72 -2.02 5.50
CA GLU A 119 -4.52 -3.40 5.94
C GLU A 119 -3.33 -3.54 6.91
N LEU A 120 -2.22 -2.82 6.68
CA LEU A 120 -1.11 -2.76 7.64
C LEU A 120 -1.54 -2.12 8.96
N LEU A 121 -2.31 -1.03 8.93
CA LEU A 121 -2.81 -0.37 10.14
C LEU A 121 -3.78 -1.26 10.91
N ALA A 122 -4.69 -1.95 10.23
CA ALA A 122 -5.60 -2.92 10.83
C ALA A 122 -4.83 -4.08 11.48
N TYR A 123 -3.80 -4.60 10.79
CA TYR A 123 -2.89 -5.60 11.37
C TYR A 123 -2.20 -5.06 12.63
N ALA A 124 -1.63 -3.85 12.55
CA ALA A 124 -0.96 -3.22 13.69
C ALA A 124 -1.91 -3.03 14.88
N ALA A 125 -3.12 -2.57 14.65
CA ALA A 125 -4.14 -2.39 15.69
C ALA A 125 -4.54 -3.70 16.36
N GLY A 126 -4.56 -4.81 15.61
CA GLY A 126 -4.95 -6.12 16.13
C GLY A 126 -3.81 -6.95 16.73
N VAL A 127 -2.57 -6.69 16.36
CA VAL A 127 -1.43 -7.60 16.64
C VAL A 127 -0.31 -6.93 17.43
N TRP A 128 0.01 -5.65 17.15
CA TRP A 128 1.12 -4.99 17.84
C TRP A 128 0.80 -4.70 19.30
N THR A 129 1.83 -4.70 20.12
CA THR A 129 1.69 -4.31 21.53
C THR A 129 1.18 -2.87 21.66
N GLU A 130 1.61 -1.97 20.81
CA GLU A 130 1.12 -0.59 20.68
C GLU A 130 1.12 -0.18 19.21
N ALA A 131 -0.07 0.10 18.66
CA ALA A 131 -0.25 0.55 17.28
C ALA A 131 0.07 2.03 17.11
N PRO A 132 0.44 2.48 15.90
CA PRO A 132 0.74 3.88 15.62
C PRO A 132 -0.53 4.73 15.71
N TRP A 133 -0.36 5.97 16.15
CA TRP A 133 -1.39 7.00 16.12
C TRP A 133 -1.08 8.14 15.12
N MET A 134 0.09 8.07 14.47
CA MET A 134 0.48 8.95 13.38
C MET A 134 1.00 8.15 12.19
N LEU A 135 0.58 8.53 10.99
CA LEU A 135 1.00 7.99 9.70
C LEU A 135 1.55 9.09 8.81
N VAL A 136 2.73 8.89 8.24
CA VAL A 136 3.27 9.73 7.19
C VAL A 136 3.45 8.94 5.91
N LEU A 137 2.90 9.47 4.83
CA LEU A 137 3.04 8.95 3.48
C LEU A 137 4.17 9.70 2.79
N ALA A 138 5.37 9.11 2.75
CA ALA A 138 6.56 9.75 2.16
C ALA A 138 6.71 9.36 0.69
N GLY A 139 6.12 10.15 -0.19
CA GLY A 139 6.14 9.97 -1.64
C GLY A 139 4.91 10.59 -2.32
N ASN A 140 5.10 11.04 -3.55
CA ASN A 140 3.98 11.49 -4.38
C ASN A 140 3.10 10.31 -4.79
N GLY A 141 1.86 10.62 -5.15
CA GLY A 141 0.93 9.69 -5.75
C GLY A 141 0.19 10.34 -6.91
N ASN A 142 -0.22 9.54 -7.85
CA ASN A 142 -1.06 9.97 -8.98
C ASN A 142 -2.07 8.86 -9.35
N TYR A 143 -2.97 9.17 -10.27
CA TYR A 143 -4.02 8.26 -10.73
C TYR A 143 -3.55 7.17 -11.70
N ASP A 144 -2.32 7.27 -12.21
CA ASP A 144 -1.74 6.25 -13.10
C ASP A 144 -1.07 5.13 -12.29
N TYR A 145 -1.88 4.29 -11.67
CA TYR A 145 -1.42 3.23 -10.76
C TYR A 145 -0.45 2.24 -11.43
N PHE A 146 -0.58 2.07 -12.73
CA PHE A 146 0.19 1.09 -13.51
C PHE A 146 1.27 1.71 -14.41
N GLY A 147 1.43 3.04 -14.40
CA GLY A 147 2.38 3.74 -15.25
C GLY A 147 2.07 3.64 -16.75
N THR A 148 0.80 3.44 -17.11
CA THR A 148 0.37 3.22 -18.49
C THR A 148 0.06 4.51 -19.24
N LEU A 149 -0.17 5.59 -18.53
CA LEU A 149 -0.52 6.91 -19.09
C LEU A 149 0.68 7.82 -19.25
N GLY A 150 1.87 7.38 -18.80
CA GLY A 150 3.09 8.17 -18.86
C GLY A 150 3.13 9.32 -17.85
N ALA A 151 2.36 9.20 -16.76
CA ALA A 151 2.44 10.13 -15.64
C ALA A 151 3.79 10.01 -14.91
N GLU A 152 4.07 10.97 -14.02
CA GLU A 152 5.25 10.95 -13.16
C GLU A 152 5.26 9.70 -12.27
N VAL A 153 6.42 9.42 -11.65
CA VAL A 153 6.60 8.28 -10.76
C VAL A 153 5.53 8.30 -9.66
N ASN A 154 4.84 7.18 -9.50
CA ASN A 154 3.82 6.99 -8.48
C ASN A 154 4.42 6.21 -7.31
N HIS A 155 5.05 6.91 -6.36
CA HIS A 155 5.70 6.27 -5.21
C HIS A 155 4.70 5.63 -4.25
N LEU A 156 3.64 6.35 -3.92
CA LEU A 156 2.55 5.92 -3.03
C LEU A 156 1.21 6.27 -3.69
N PRO A 157 0.59 5.33 -4.41
CA PRO A 157 -0.70 5.59 -5.05
C PRO A 157 -1.71 6.11 -4.03
N PRO A 158 -2.47 7.19 -4.34
CA PRO A 158 -3.54 7.64 -3.47
C PRO A 158 -4.73 6.67 -3.55
N LEU A 159 -5.51 6.56 -2.51
CA LEU A 159 -6.84 5.97 -2.63
C LEU A 159 -7.75 6.99 -3.32
N LEU A 160 -8.44 6.56 -4.38
CA LEU A 160 -9.32 7.43 -5.14
C LEU A 160 -10.77 7.16 -4.75
N VAL A 161 -11.48 8.21 -4.36
CA VAL A 161 -12.90 8.13 -4.02
C VAL A 161 -13.75 8.95 -4.98
N GLN A 162 -14.93 8.45 -5.31
CA GLN A 162 -15.88 9.13 -6.17
C GLN A 162 -16.71 10.10 -5.32
N THR A 163 -16.69 11.37 -5.70
CA THR A 163 -17.55 12.41 -5.13
C THR A 163 -18.53 12.95 -6.18
N ALA A 164 -19.40 13.87 -5.80
CA ALA A 164 -20.30 14.54 -6.72
C ALA A 164 -19.54 15.37 -7.79
N GLU A 165 -18.37 15.87 -7.44
CA GLU A 165 -17.52 16.70 -8.30
C GLU A 165 -16.52 15.89 -9.15
N GLY A 166 -16.39 14.58 -8.89
CA GLY A 166 -15.47 13.71 -9.62
C GLY A 166 -14.68 12.75 -8.72
N LEU A 167 -13.55 12.28 -9.24
CA LEU A 167 -12.66 11.35 -8.56
C LEU A 167 -11.52 12.12 -7.89
N PHE A 168 -11.38 11.96 -6.59
CA PHE A 168 -10.38 12.67 -5.77
C PHE A 168 -9.54 11.71 -4.94
N ALA A 169 -8.31 12.15 -4.64
CA ALA A 169 -7.44 11.46 -3.70
C ALA A 169 -7.95 11.66 -2.26
N ALA A 170 -7.99 10.58 -1.50
CA ALA A 170 -8.50 10.52 -0.14
C ALA A 170 -7.47 9.83 0.75
N ASP A 171 -6.44 10.59 1.16
CA ASP A 171 -5.37 10.06 2.02
C ASP A 171 -5.90 9.70 3.43
N GLU A 172 -6.98 10.34 3.88
CA GLU A 172 -7.67 10.01 5.13
C GLU A 172 -8.22 8.58 5.12
N ARG A 173 -8.57 8.06 3.93
CA ARG A 173 -9.03 6.67 3.78
C ARG A 173 -7.89 5.66 3.93
N LEU A 174 -6.64 6.09 3.70
CA LEU A 174 -5.46 5.25 3.96
C LEU A 174 -5.18 5.12 5.45
N ALA A 175 -5.75 5.99 6.26
CA ALA A 175 -5.65 5.99 7.71
C ALA A 175 -6.84 5.32 8.43
N ASP A 176 -7.79 4.77 7.67
CA ASP A 176 -8.96 4.05 8.14
C ASP A 176 -8.64 2.55 8.26
N ALA A 177 -8.25 2.12 9.45
CA ALA A 177 -7.98 0.72 9.76
C ALA A 177 -9.26 -0.07 10.09
N GLY A 178 -10.30 0.63 10.55
CA GLY A 178 -11.59 0.06 10.94
C GLY A 178 -12.53 -0.19 9.76
N GLY A 179 -12.34 0.49 8.62
CA GLY A 179 -13.19 0.40 7.44
C GLY A 179 -14.54 1.09 7.60
N ASP A 180 -14.64 2.07 8.50
CA ASP A 180 -15.86 2.82 8.78
C ASP A 180 -15.90 4.21 8.12
N GLU A 181 -14.91 4.46 7.25
CA GLU A 181 -14.72 5.71 6.49
C GLU A 181 -14.18 6.89 7.32
N LEU A 182 -13.78 6.66 8.56
CA LEU A 182 -13.15 7.63 9.44
C LEU A 182 -11.67 7.28 9.68
N PRO A 183 -10.76 8.24 9.69
CA PRO A 183 -9.35 7.95 9.97
C PRO A 183 -9.14 7.59 11.44
N ASP A 184 -8.54 6.43 11.71
CA ASP A 184 -8.15 5.98 13.05
C ASP A 184 -6.84 6.60 13.51
N VAL A 185 -6.00 7.06 12.59
CA VAL A 185 -4.69 7.65 12.85
C VAL A 185 -4.57 9.02 12.17
N ALA A 186 -3.80 9.92 12.77
CA ALA A 186 -3.49 11.20 12.11
C ALA A 186 -2.61 10.93 10.88
N VAL A 187 -3.02 11.40 9.70
CA VAL A 187 -2.30 11.16 8.45
C VAL A 187 -1.81 12.45 7.81
N GLY A 188 -0.63 12.39 7.21
CA GLY A 188 -0.09 13.46 6.38
C GLY A 188 0.79 12.91 5.26
N ARG A 189 0.85 13.62 4.13
CA ARG A 189 1.67 13.24 2.98
C ARG A 189 2.79 14.24 2.73
N LEU A 190 3.99 13.71 2.46
CA LEU A 190 5.12 14.42 1.88
C LEU A 190 5.24 14.00 0.41
N PRO A 191 4.67 14.77 -0.53
CA PRO A 191 4.53 14.36 -1.93
C PRO A 191 5.85 14.56 -2.72
N ALA A 192 6.90 13.88 -2.29
CA ALA A 192 8.22 13.94 -2.90
C ALA A 192 8.30 13.05 -4.15
N LEU A 193 8.89 13.55 -5.21
CA LEU A 193 9.22 12.80 -6.44
C LEU A 193 10.59 12.14 -6.35
N THR A 194 11.51 12.75 -5.60
CA THR A 194 12.89 12.30 -5.46
C THR A 194 13.32 12.30 -3.99
N ALA A 195 14.39 11.59 -3.68
CA ALA A 195 15.00 11.64 -2.36
C ALA A 195 15.45 13.06 -1.96
N ALA A 196 15.89 13.87 -2.94
CA ALA A 196 16.28 15.27 -2.71
C ALA A 196 15.07 16.14 -2.32
N ASP A 197 13.91 15.94 -2.98
CA ASP A 197 12.67 16.63 -2.63
C ASP A 197 12.25 16.28 -1.20
N LEU A 198 12.29 14.98 -0.86
CA LEU A 198 11.93 14.52 0.48
C LEU A 198 12.87 15.14 1.54
N ALA A 199 14.17 15.14 1.30
CA ALA A 199 15.15 15.76 2.20
C ALA A 199 14.89 17.27 2.38
N ALA A 200 14.54 17.98 1.30
CA ALA A 200 14.19 19.39 1.37
C ALA A 200 12.92 19.64 2.19
N MET A 201 11.90 18.79 2.04
CA MET A 201 10.67 18.85 2.85
C MET A 201 10.97 18.59 4.33
N ILE A 202 11.80 17.60 4.64
CA ILE A 202 12.22 17.28 6.02
C ILE A 202 13.02 18.42 6.63
N ALA A 203 13.95 19.01 5.87
CA ALA A 203 14.71 20.17 6.32
C ALA A 203 13.79 21.36 6.65
N LYS A 204 12.76 21.60 5.83
CA LYS A 204 11.75 22.63 6.09
C LYS A 204 10.95 22.36 7.36
N ILE A 205 10.54 21.11 7.62
CA ILE A 205 9.85 20.71 8.86
C ILE A 205 10.75 21.03 10.07
N LYS A 206 12.00 20.57 10.04
CA LYS A 206 12.97 20.81 11.12
C LYS A 206 13.20 22.31 11.39
N ALA A 207 13.34 23.10 10.32
CA ALA A 207 13.54 24.55 10.43
C ALA A 207 12.30 25.24 11.01
N TYR A 208 11.10 24.85 10.59
CA TYR A 208 9.85 25.39 11.10
C TYR A 208 9.69 25.11 12.60
N GLU A 209 9.92 23.87 13.02
CA GLU A 209 9.78 23.46 14.41
C GLU A 209 10.85 24.11 15.31
N ALA A 210 12.09 24.30 14.82
CA ALA A 210 13.13 25.00 15.54
C ALA A 210 12.81 26.50 15.75
N GLY A 211 12.05 27.10 14.82
CA GLY A 211 11.59 28.50 14.90
C GLY A 211 10.26 28.70 15.63
N PHE A 212 9.58 27.60 16.03
CA PHE A 212 8.28 27.67 16.68
C PHE A 212 8.42 28.28 18.09
N GLY A 213 8.05 29.54 18.22
CA GLY A 213 8.17 30.30 19.46
C GLY A 213 8.85 31.67 19.28
N GLN A 214 9.44 31.96 18.12
CA GLN A 214 10.13 33.23 17.88
C GLN A 214 9.44 34.18 16.88
N SER A 215 8.41 33.74 16.12
CA SER A 215 7.93 34.51 14.97
C SER A 215 6.47 34.98 15.00
N TRP A 216 5.81 34.94 16.13
CA TRP A 216 4.44 35.45 16.29
C TRP A 216 4.33 36.58 17.31
N GLN A 217 5.35 37.43 17.40
CA GLN A 217 5.31 38.72 18.12
C GLN A 217 5.15 39.87 17.15
#